data_09a807c3b33c69fcb04710eb13b58c68
#
_entry.id   09a807c3b33c69fcb04710eb13b58c68
#
_cell.length_a   1.000
_cell.length_b   1.000
_cell.length_c   1.000
_cell.angle_alpha   90.00
_cell.angle_beta   90.00
_cell.angle_gamma   90.00
#
_symmetry.space_group_name_H-M   'P 1'
#
loop_
_entity.id
_entity.type
_entity.pdbx_description
1 polymer ?
#
loop_
_entity_poly.entity_id
_entity_poly.type
_entity_poly.pdbx_seq_one_letter_code
_entity_poly.pdbx_strand_id
1 'polypeptide(L)'
;MSSYLLDTSALLTLRGNEAGAERVAELLREASTGKTECHGCFITLMEVLYRVWKNEGEAAGRGAYASCLKLPIIWLHESPALLERAASIKATHPLSFADAWIAASALELGATLVHKDPEFETLPGLLEERLPYKQ
;
A
#
# COMPACT_ATOMS: atom_id res chain seq x y z
N MET A 1 18.76 -4.12 5.53
CA MET A 1 17.49 -4.84 5.32
C MET A 1 16.60 -4.03 4.39
N SER A 2 16.03 -4.68 3.37
CA SER A 2 15.13 -3.99 2.42
C SER A 2 13.79 -3.71 3.06
N SER A 3 13.25 -2.54 2.75
CA SER A 3 11.98 -2.05 3.29
C SER A 3 11.02 -1.78 2.14
N TYR A 4 9.82 -2.32 2.25
CA TYR A 4 8.77 -2.18 1.23
C TYR A 4 7.52 -1.60 1.86
N LEU A 5 6.81 -0.77 1.13
CA LEU A 5 5.47 -0.34 1.51
C LEU A 5 4.49 -0.89 0.47
N LEU A 6 3.52 -1.66 0.94
CA LEU A 6 2.52 -2.28 0.05
C LEU A 6 1.35 -1.32 -0.11
N ASP A 7 1.13 -0.85 -1.35
CA ASP A 7 -0.02 -0.04 -1.70
C ASP A 7 -1.31 -0.87 -1.60
N THR A 8 -2.43 -0.21 -1.52
CA THR A 8 -3.74 -0.86 -1.53
C THR A 8 -3.88 -1.79 -2.72
N SER A 9 -3.42 -1.36 -3.91
CA SER A 9 -3.48 -2.19 -5.12
C SER A 9 -2.69 -3.49 -4.98
N ALA A 10 -1.56 -3.48 -4.25
CA ALA A 10 -0.78 -4.68 -4.02
C ALA A 10 -1.54 -5.69 -3.15
N LEU A 11 -2.18 -5.22 -2.08
CA LEU A 11 -2.96 -6.09 -1.20
C LEU A 11 -4.22 -6.63 -1.88
N LEU A 12 -4.87 -5.82 -2.69
CA LEU A 12 -6.04 -6.27 -3.46
C LEU A 12 -5.62 -7.26 -4.56
N THR A 13 -4.43 -7.09 -5.15
CA THR A 13 -3.86 -8.05 -6.09
C THR A 13 -3.64 -9.41 -5.43
N LEU A 14 -3.10 -9.40 -4.21
CA LEU A 14 -2.91 -10.63 -3.43
C LEU A 14 -4.25 -11.31 -3.16
N ARG A 15 -5.22 -10.55 -2.66
CA ARG A 15 -6.54 -11.07 -2.32
C ARG A 15 -7.26 -11.66 -3.53
N GLY A 16 -7.17 -10.99 -4.69
CA GLY A 16 -7.82 -11.42 -5.92
C GLY A 16 -7.02 -12.44 -6.73
N ASN A 17 -5.85 -12.82 -6.25
CA ASN A 17 -4.94 -13.71 -6.97
C ASN A 17 -4.68 -13.24 -8.41
N GLU A 18 -4.48 -11.93 -8.55
CA GLU A 18 -4.22 -11.30 -9.84
C GLU A 18 -2.74 -11.38 -10.22
N ALA A 19 -2.39 -10.94 -11.42
CA ALA A 19 -1.01 -10.86 -11.86
C ALA A 19 -0.19 -10.00 -10.89
N GLY A 20 0.89 -10.57 -10.35
CA GLY A 20 1.73 -9.93 -9.32
C GLY A 20 1.47 -10.46 -7.92
N ALA A 21 0.43 -11.26 -7.69
CA ALA A 21 0.11 -11.81 -6.38
C ALA A 21 1.25 -12.64 -5.79
N GLU A 22 1.97 -13.41 -6.61
CA GLU A 22 3.09 -14.22 -6.12
C GLU A 22 4.22 -13.36 -5.56
N ARG A 23 4.49 -12.21 -6.19
CA ARG A 23 5.53 -11.30 -5.71
C ARG A 23 5.14 -10.70 -4.36
N VAL A 24 3.89 -10.30 -4.19
CA VAL A 24 3.39 -9.78 -2.92
C VAL A 24 3.49 -10.86 -1.83
N ALA A 25 3.07 -12.08 -2.14
CA ALA A 25 3.16 -13.20 -1.21
C ALA A 25 4.61 -13.49 -0.82
N GLU A 26 5.55 -13.41 -1.76
CA GLU A 26 6.97 -13.60 -1.49
C GLU A 26 7.50 -12.54 -0.52
N LEU A 27 7.16 -11.27 -0.74
CA LEU A 27 7.58 -10.19 0.15
C LEU A 27 7.05 -10.39 1.57
N LEU A 28 5.79 -10.81 1.70
CA LEU A 28 5.19 -11.07 3.01
C LEU A 28 5.84 -12.27 3.70
N ARG A 29 6.18 -13.34 2.96
CA ARG A 29 6.91 -14.47 3.53
C ARG A 29 8.28 -14.04 4.03
N GLU A 30 8.99 -13.21 3.25
CA GLU A 30 10.29 -12.69 3.68
C GLU A 30 10.17 -11.81 4.91
N ALA A 31 9.10 -11.02 4.99
CA ALA A 31 8.85 -10.19 6.17
C ALA A 31 8.60 -11.04 7.41
N SER A 32 7.89 -12.17 7.26
CA SER A 32 7.59 -13.06 8.39
C SER A 32 8.83 -13.72 8.97
N THR A 33 9.89 -13.85 8.18
CA THR A 33 11.16 -14.44 8.63
C THR A 33 12.22 -13.40 8.98
N GLY A 34 11.87 -12.11 8.90
CA GLY A 34 12.81 -11.02 9.21
C GLY A 34 13.80 -10.69 8.09
N LYS A 35 13.63 -11.26 6.92
CA LYS A 35 14.52 -11.04 5.79
C LYS A 35 14.30 -9.67 5.13
N THR A 36 13.06 -9.18 5.15
CA THR A 36 12.69 -7.83 4.70
C THR A 36 11.74 -7.23 5.72
N GLU A 37 11.37 -5.95 5.52
CA GLU A 37 10.27 -5.33 6.26
C GLU A 37 9.18 -4.92 5.28
N CYS A 38 7.94 -5.29 5.60
CA CYS A 38 6.78 -4.79 4.86
C CYS A 38 6.01 -3.82 5.73
N HIS A 39 5.69 -2.66 5.16
CA HIS A 39 4.92 -1.61 5.80
C HIS A 39 3.63 -1.37 5.03
N GLY A 40 2.67 -0.75 5.68
CA GLY A 40 1.44 -0.29 5.05
C GLY A 40 1.04 1.05 5.62
N CYS A 41 0.40 1.87 4.81
CA CYS A 41 -0.16 3.14 5.24
C CYS A 41 -1.54 2.90 5.86
N PHE A 42 -1.85 3.59 6.95
CA PHE A 42 -3.16 3.46 7.62
C PHE A 42 -4.34 3.62 6.66
N ILE A 43 -4.20 4.48 5.63
CA ILE A 43 -5.30 4.74 4.68
C ILE A 43 -5.63 3.48 3.85
N THR A 44 -4.66 2.60 3.65
CA THR A 44 -4.87 1.33 2.95
C THR A 44 -5.87 0.44 3.70
N LEU A 45 -5.85 0.47 5.03
CA LEU A 45 -6.82 -0.29 5.84
C LEU A 45 -8.25 0.16 5.54
N MET A 46 -8.47 1.47 5.45
CA MET A 46 -9.78 2.00 5.08
C MET A 46 -10.15 1.62 3.64
N GLU A 47 -9.19 1.73 2.71
CA GLU A 47 -9.47 1.42 1.31
C GLU A 47 -9.84 -0.05 1.11
N VAL A 48 -9.13 -0.97 1.75
CA VAL A 48 -9.46 -2.40 1.68
C VAL A 48 -10.85 -2.64 2.25
N LEU A 49 -11.12 -2.08 3.43
CA LEU A 49 -12.41 -2.26 4.10
C LEU A 49 -13.57 -1.77 3.22
N TYR A 50 -13.51 -0.51 2.75
CA TYR A 50 -14.66 0.06 2.03
C TYR A 50 -14.80 -0.50 0.61
N ARG A 51 -13.70 -0.78 -0.09
CA ARG A 51 -13.77 -1.27 -1.47
C ARG A 51 -14.32 -2.69 -1.53
N VAL A 52 -13.87 -3.56 -0.65
CA VAL A 52 -14.41 -4.92 -0.57
C VAL A 52 -15.86 -4.90 -0.10
N TRP A 53 -16.17 -4.07 0.89
CA TRP A 53 -17.55 -3.90 1.37
C TRP A 53 -18.47 -3.47 0.23
N LYS A 54 -18.06 -2.45 -0.52
CA LYS A 54 -18.87 -1.91 -1.63
C LYS A 54 -19.10 -2.95 -2.72
N ASN A 55 -18.09 -3.77 -3.02
CA ASN A 55 -18.14 -4.72 -4.13
C ASN A 55 -18.71 -6.08 -3.74
N GLU A 56 -18.56 -6.51 -2.47
CA GLU A 56 -18.87 -7.88 -2.05
C GLU A 56 -19.72 -7.95 -0.78
N GLY A 57 -20.06 -6.82 -0.18
CA GLY A 57 -20.85 -6.73 1.03
C GLY A 57 -20.03 -6.51 2.29
N GLU A 58 -20.71 -6.07 3.36
CA GLU A 58 -20.07 -5.67 4.61
C GLU A 58 -19.26 -6.81 5.24
N ALA A 59 -19.80 -8.02 5.29
CA ALA A 59 -19.10 -9.14 5.92
C ALA A 59 -17.76 -9.43 5.21
N ALA A 60 -17.77 -9.40 3.88
CA ALA A 60 -16.55 -9.60 3.09
C ALA A 60 -15.54 -8.47 3.35
N GLY A 61 -16.00 -7.22 3.42
CA GLY A 61 -15.16 -6.07 3.72
C GLY A 61 -14.48 -6.19 5.07
N ARG A 62 -15.23 -6.51 6.11
CA ARG A 62 -14.69 -6.69 7.46
C ARG A 62 -13.73 -7.85 7.54
N GLY A 63 -14.00 -8.94 6.80
CA GLY A 63 -13.11 -10.09 6.72
C GLY A 63 -11.79 -9.73 6.05
N ALA A 64 -11.82 -8.97 4.96
CA ALA A 64 -10.62 -8.52 4.26
C ALA A 64 -9.78 -7.59 5.16
N TYR A 65 -10.42 -6.66 5.86
CA TYR A 65 -9.76 -5.78 6.81
C TYR A 65 -9.09 -6.58 7.94
N ALA A 66 -9.81 -7.53 8.54
CA ALA A 66 -9.27 -8.36 9.61
C ALA A 66 -8.07 -9.18 9.11
N SER A 67 -8.13 -9.68 7.88
CA SER A 67 -7.01 -10.42 7.27
C SER A 67 -5.77 -9.55 7.11
N CYS A 68 -5.93 -8.29 6.72
CA CYS A 68 -4.80 -7.35 6.61
C CYS A 68 -4.09 -7.18 7.94
N LEU A 69 -4.85 -7.11 9.05
CA LEU A 69 -4.25 -6.91 10.37
C LEU A 69 -3.46 -8.13 10.84
N LYS A 70 -3.64 -9.29 10.23
CA LYS A 70 -2.91 -10.52 10.56
C LYS A 70 -1.65 -10.71 9.72
N LEU A 71 -1.46 -9.91 8.69
CA LEU A 71 -0.28 -10.01 7.83
C LEU A 71 0.95 -9.44 8.56
N PRO A 72 2.17 -9.88 8.20
CA PRO A 72 3.40 -9.35 8.78
C PRO A 72 3.72 -7.97 8.20
N ILE A 73 2.85 -7.01 8.45
CA ILE A 73 2.92 -5.64 7.98
C ILE A 73 2.99 -4.72 9.18
N ILE A 74 3.95 -3.79 9.15
CA ILE A 74 4.07 -2.72 10.14
C ILE A 74 3.25 -1.55 9.60
N TRP A 75 2.14 -1.23 10.27
CA TRP A 75 1.23 -0.17 9.81
C TRP A 75 1.71 1.19 10.28
N LEU A 76 1.89 2.11 9.33
CA LEU A 76 2.23 3.51 9.61
C LEU A 76 0.95 4.31 9.75
N HIS A 77 0.80 4.96 10.89
CA HIS A 77 -0.36 5.78 11.19
C HIS A 77 -0.05 7.27 11.02
N GLU A 78 -1.08 8.09 11.04
CA GLU A 78 -0.98 9.53 10.86
C GLU A 78 -0.07 10.16 11.92
N SER A 79 0.70 11.16 11.50
CA SER A 79 1.52 12.00 12.35
C SER A 79 1.61 13.40 11.72
N PRO A 80 1.97 14.44 12.48
CA PRO A 80 2.14 15.78 11.89
C PRO A 80 3.12 15.81 10.72
N ALA A 81 4.24 15.13 10.82
CA ALA A 81 5.23 15.08 9.75
C ALA A 81 4.68 14.38 8.48
N LEU A 82 4.00 13.27 8.67
CA LEU A 82 3.40 12.53 7.56
C LEU A 82 2.28 13.35 6.90
N LEU A 83 1.45 14.01 7.71
CA LEU A 83 0.36 14.85 7.23
C LEU A 83 0.90 15.99 6.35
N GLU A 84 1.94 16.68 6.81
CA GLU A 84 2.51 17.79 6.06
C GLU A 84 3.12 17.32 4.73
N ARG A 85 3.80 16.18 4.72
CA ARG A 85 4.36 15.63 3.51
C ARG A 85 3.25 15.21 2.53
N ALA A 86 2.21 14.56 3.02
CA ALA A 86 1.07 14.18 2.18
C ALA A 86 0.37 15.41 1.60
N ALA A 87 0.20 16.46 2.39
CA ALA A 87 -0.40 17.71 1.93
C ALA A 87 0.44 18.35 0.81
N SER A 88 1.76 18.38 0.97
CA SER A 88 2.67 18.92 -0.04
C SER A 88 2.53 18.14 -1.36
N ILE A 89 2.52 16.82 -1.30
CA ILE A 89 2.36 15.96 -2.47
C ILE A 89 1.01 16.22 -3.15
N LYS A 90 -0.07 16.26 -2.38
CA LYS A 90 -1.41 16.49 -2.91
C LYS A 90 -1.55 17.87 -3.57
N ALA A 91 -0.89 18.87 -3.00
CA ALA A 91 -0.94 20.24 -3.53
C ALA A 91 -0.18 20.40 -4.84
N THR A 92 0.82 19.58 -5.11
CA THR A 92 1.77 19.79 -6.22
C THR A 92 1.80 18.68 -7.27
N HIS A 93 1.07 17.58 -7.05
CA HIS A 93 1.06 16.43 -7.95
C HIS A 93 -0.36 15.92 -8.18
N PRO A 94 -0.63 15.31 -9.36
CA PRO A 94 -1.97 14.83 -9.70
C PRO A 94 -2.27 13.44 -9.11
N LEU A 95 -2.05 13.28 -7.81
CA LEU A 95 -2.37 12.04 -7.09
C LEU A 95 -3.71 12.18 -6.38
N SER A 96 -4.41 11.05 -6.22
CA SER A 96 -5.61 11.03 -5.40
C SER A 96 -5.26 11.30 -3.94
N PHE A 97 -6.28 11.63 -3.15
CA PHE A 97 -6.10 11.88 -1.73
C PHE A 97 -5.43 10.69 -1.01
N ALA A 98 -5.93 9.49 -1.27
CA ALA A 98 -5.37 8.28 -0.66
C ALA A 98 -3.93 8.03 -1.14
N ASP A 99 -3.67 8.18 -2.44
CA ASP A 99 -2.34 7.94 -2.99
C ASP A 99 -1.31 8.93 -2.46
N ALA A 100 -1.73 10.18 -2.16
CA ALA A 100 -0.84 11.16 -1.55
C ALA A 100 -0.37 10.68 -0.16
N TRP A 101 -1.27 10.13 0.66
CA TRP A 101 -0.90 9.55 1.96
C TRP A 101 0.05 8.36 1.80
N ILE A 102 -0.21 7.50 0.82
CA ILE A 102 0.58 6.29 0.59
C ILE A 102 1.98 6.67 0.10
N ALA A 103 2.07 7.58 -0.87
CA ALA A 103 3.36 8.04 -1.38
C ALA A 103 4.17 8.74 -0.29
N ALA A 104 3.52 9.58 0.54
CA ALA A 104 4.17 10.23 1.67
C ALA A 104 4.72 9.21 2.66
N SER A 105 3.99 8.13 2.91
CA SER A 105 4.42 7.06 3.81
C SER A 105 5.68 6.38 3.29
N ALA A 106 5.72 6.07 1.99
CA ALA A 106 6.89 5.45 1.37
C ALA A 106 8.11 6.37 1.49
N LEU A 107 7.94 7.65 1.22
CA LEU A 107 9.04 8.62 1.31
C LEU A 107 9.53 8.80 2.75
N GLU A 108 8.62 8.86 3.72
CA GLU A 108 8.98 8.98 5.15
C GLU A 108 9.81 7.79 5.62
N LEU A 109 9.45 6.59 5.17
CA LEU A 109 10.14 5.36 5.57
C LEU A 109 11.39 5.08 4.75
N GLY A 110 11.58 5.77 3.62
CA GLY A 110 12.62 5.41 2.67
C GLY A 110 12.39 4.02 2.07
N ALA A 111 11.13 3.60 1.97
CA ALA A 111 10.74 2.26 1.52
C ALA A 111 10.41 2.25 0.03
N THR A 112 10.55 1.09 -0.58
CA THR A 112 10.12 0.87 -1.97
C THR A 112 8.62 0.66 -2.00
N LEU A 113 7.91 1.49 -2.75
CA LEU A 113 6.45 1.37 -2.91
C LEU A 113 6.14 0.28 -3.93
N VAL A 114 5.41 -0.75 -3.49
CA VAL A 114 4.94 -1.84 -4.35
C VAL A 114 3.51 -1.53 -4.75
N HIS A 115 3.28 -1.31 -6.05
CA HIS A 115 1.99 -0.82 -6.52
C HIS A 115 1.64 -1.29 -7.93
N LYS A 116 0.43 -0.98 -8.34
CA LYS A 116 -0.12 -1.31 -9.65
C LYS A 116 -0.82 -0.10 -10.27
N ASP A 117 -0.33 1.14 -9.96
CA ASP A 117 -0.97 2.38 -10.37
C ASP A 117 0.05 3.31 -11.03
N PRO A 118 -0.09 3.57 -12.34
CA PRO A 118 0.85 4.45 -13.06
C PRO A 118 0.89 5.90 -12.55
N GLU A 119 -0.10 6.36 -11.78
CA GLU A 119 -0.08 7.72 -11.23
C GLU A 119 1.12 7.96 -10.33
N PHE A 120 1.61 6.94 -9.63
CA PHE A 120 2.79 7.07 -8.76
C PHE A 120 4.06 7.40 -9.55
N GLU A 121 4.11 7.10 -10.84
CA GLU A 121 5.27 7.39 -11.68
C GLU A 121 5.51 8.89 -11.86
N THR A 122 4.52 9.72 -11.57
CA THR A 122 4.64 11.17 -11.70
C THR A 122 5.38 11.81 -10.53
N LEU A 123 5.68 11.08 -9.46
CA LEU A 123 6.28 11.63 -8.26
C LEU A 123 7.80 11.40 -8.27
N PRO A 124 8.62 12.47 -8.36
CA PRO A 124 10.07 12.31 -8.34
C PRO A 124 10.59 11.79 -6.99
N GLY A 125 11.63 10.96 -7.04
CA GLY A 125 12.29 10.47 -5.83
C GLY A 125 11.63 9.29 -5.16
N LEU A 126 10.48 8.85 -5.66
CA LEU A 126 9.80 7.68 -5.13
C LEU A 126 10.50 6.42 -5.62
N LEU A 127 10.89 5.54 -4.69
CA LEU A 127 11.38 4.21 -5.03
C LEU A 127 10.18 3.33 -5.31
N GLU A 128 10.18 2.65 -6.46
CA GLU A 128 9.01 1.89 -6.90
C GLU A 128 9.37 0.47 -7.31
N GLU A 129 8.49 -0.46 -6.98
CA GLU A 129 8.43 -1.77 -7.62
C GLU A 129 7.03 -1.90 -8.21
N ARG A 130 6.96 -1.92 -9.54
CA ARG A 130 5.68 -1.97 -10.26
C ARG A 130 5.26 -3.40 -10.48
N LEU A 131 4.07 -3.74 -9.99
CA LEU A 131 3.41 -5.00 -10.35
C LEU A 131 2.81 -4.84 -11.75
N PRO A 132 2.52 -5.95 -12.47
CA PRO A 132 1.91 -5.82 -13.79
C PRO A 132 0.64 -5.00 -13.74
N TYR A 133 0.57 -3.94 -14.54
CA TYR A 133 -0.61 -3.08 -14.61
C TYR A 133 -1.77 -3.80 -15.29
N LYS A 134 -2.99 -3.45 -14.89
CA LYS A 134 -4.19 -3.96 -15.56
C LYS A 134 -4.28 -3.37 -16.97
N GLN A 135 -4.72 -4.20 -17.90
CA GLN A 135 -4.91 -3.79 -19.27
C GLN A 135 -6.37 -3.45 -19.55
#